data_6fc457bd7f1121bcca015989b4b38dd1
#
_entry.id   6fc457bd7f1121bcca015989b4b38dd1
#
_cell.length_a   1.000
_cell.length_b   1.000
_cell.length_c   1.000
_cell.angle_alpha   90.00
_cell.angle_beta   90.00
_cell.angle_gamma   90.00
#
_symmetry.space_group_name_H-M   'P 1'
#
loop_
_entity.id
_entity.type
_entity.pdbx_description
1 polymer ?
#
loop_
_entity_poly.entity_id
_entity_poly.type
_entity_poly.pdbx_seq_one_letter_code
_entity_poly.pdbx_strand_id
1 'polypeptide(L)'
;GVGSMQTHAGGNRFDAEPRRQCLLRDRVAALSELKRALGTEVDLTVFRKLKPLGYLSSYTHRGGYYTLSEIARFDDKGLWSHEAVWFSRYGTLLATVETFVKRSPQGLFASDLADALHVEVHDALRQLVEQSRLQRTEVSGLYLYTAIDRSTHRQQFLTRRTAQSVPVVADVTALEVSPEELKAAILLFYSLLDE
;
A
#
# COMPACT_ATOMS: atom_id res chain seq x y z
N GLY A 1 60.08 27.73 8.33
CA GLY A 1 58.66 27.92 8.35
C GLY A 1 57.97 26.65 7.94
N VAL A 2 57.37 26.00 8.91
CA VAL A 2 56.61 24.79 8.67
C VAL A 2 55.16 25.19 8.53
N GLY A 3 54.62 25.13 7.29
CA GLY A 3 53.21 25.39 7.00
C GLY A 3 52.36 24.23 7.43
N SER A 4 51.50 24.44 8.40
CA SER A 4 50.47 23.49 8.80
C SER A 4 49.39 23.43 7.72
N MET A 5 49.26 22.29 7.03
CA MET A 5 48.07 21.96 6.25
C MET A 5 46.94 21.56 7.21
N GLN A 6 45.99 22.44 7.39
CA GLN A 6 44.71 22.08 8.00
C GLN A 6 43.80 21.46 6.92
N THR A 7 43.57 20.17 7.03
CA THR A 7 42.58 19.47 6.28
C THR A 7 41.18 19.81 6.82
N HIS A 8 40.41 20.56 6.08
CA HIS A 8 39.02 20.82 6.38
C HIS A 8 38.18 19.61 5.94
N ALA A 9 38.03 18.63 6.81
CA ALA A 9 36.99 17.61 6.73
C ALA A 9 35.90 17.96 7.75
N GLY A 10 34.97 18.78 7.35
CA GLY A 10 33.91 19.21 8.26
C GLY A 10 32.76 19.97 7.61
N GLY A 11 32.40 19.62 6.35
CA GLY A 11 31.44 20.41 5.60
C GLY A 11 30.02 19.84 5.42
N ASN A 12 29.62 18.71 6.01
CA ASN A 12 28.36 18.09 5.57
C ASN A 12 27.36 17.64 6.67
N ARG A 13 27.71 17.76 7.95
CA ARG A 13 26.78 17.40 9.04
C ARG A 13 25.84 18.53 9.44
N PHE A 14 26.27 19.77 9.31
CA PHE A 14 25.49 20.94 9.74
C PHE A 14 24.40 21.37 8.75
N ASP A 15 24.52 21.03 7.47
CA ASP A 15 23.58 21.46 6.42
C ASP A 15 22.29 20.64 6.33
N ALA A 16 22.27 19.43 6.90
CA ALA A 16 21.07 18.57 6.90
C ALA A 16 20.18 18.78 8.12
N GLU A 17 20.70 19.37 9.20
CA GLU A 17 20.04 19.49 10.49
C GLU A 17 18.75 20.34 10.46
N PRO A 18 18.68 21.53 9.80
CA PRO A 18 17.44 22.30 9.77
C PRO A 18 16.28 21.58 9.10
N ARG A 19 16.56 20.75 8.11
CA ARG A 19 15.54 19.95 7.37
C ARG A 19 15.05 18.80 8.19
N ARG A 20 15.99 18.10 8.81
CA ARG A 20 15.70 17.00 9.71
C ARG A 20 14.84 17.50 10.88
N GLN A 21 15.18 18.64 11.46
CA GLN A 21 14.42 19.26 12.54
C GLN A 21 13.01 19.69 12.09
N CYS A 22 12.86 20.25 10.89
CA CYS A 22 11.57 20.61 10.33
C CYS A 22 10.69 19.36 10.20
N LEU A 23 11.20 18.30 9.61
CA LEU A 23 10.45 17.05 9.44
C LEU A 23 10.20 16.33 10.76
N LEU A 24 11.13 16.34 11.70
CA LEU A 24 10.92 15.76 13.04
C LEU A 24 9.84 16.50 13.82
N ARG A 25 9.75 17.81 13.66
CA ARG A 25 8.70 18.62 14.29
C ARG A 25 7.35 18.41 13.65
N ASP A 26 7.27 18.51 12.33
CA ASP A 26 6.03 18.53 11.57
C ASP A 26 5.65 17.14 11.02
N ARG A 27 6.58 16.19 11.08
CA ARG A 27 6.51 14.80 10.58
C ARG A 27 6.42 14.68 9.07
N VAL A 28 5.65 15.56 8.43
CA VAL A 28 5.43 15.60 6.98
C VAL A 28 5.59 17.04 6.53
N ALA A 29 6.22 17.26 5.39
CA ALA A 29 6.42 18.58 4.81
C ALA A 29 6.19 18.56 3.30
N ALA A 30 5.58 19.64 2.77
CA ALA A 30 5.52 19.90 1.35
C ALA A 30 6.88 20.40 0.84
N LEU A 31 7.09 20.28 -0.47
CA LEU A 31 8.34 20.75 -1.09
C LEU A 31 8.59 22.24 -0.85
N SER A 32 7.56 23.06 -0.88
CA SER A 32 7.65 24.50 -0.60
C SER A 32 8.13 24.78 0.82
N GLU A 33 7.70 24.01 1.80
CA GLU A 33 8.14 24.15 3.20
C GLU A 33 9.62 23.74 3.35
N LEU A 34 10.02 22.67 2.67
CA LEU A 34 11.42 22.22 2.65
C LEU A 34 12.34 23.24 1.96
N LYS A 35 11.90 23.83 0.86
CA LYS A 35 12.63 24.92 0.19
C LYS A 35 12.82 26.11 1.12
N ARG A 36 11.77 26.51 1.81
CA ARG A 36 11.81 27.63 2.77
C ARG A 36 12.75 27.33 3.92
N ALA A 37 12.69 26.13 4.49
CA ALA A 37 13.58 25.72 5.57
C ALA A 37 15.06 25.68 5.15
N LEU A 38 15.33 25.50 3.85
CA LEU A 38 16.66 25.45 3.26
C LEU A 38 17.17 26.76 2.71
N GLY A 39 16.30 27.75 2.56
CA GLY A 39 16.63 29.00 1.89
C GLY A 39 16.99 28.82 0.42
N THR A 40 16.37 27.88 -0.28
CA THR A 40 16.60 27.62 -1.71
C THR A 40 15.29 27.56 -2.48
N GLU A 41 15.34 27.96 -3.76
CA GLU A 41 14.24 27.82 -4.71
C GLU A 41 14.42 26.61 -5.64
N VAL A 42 15.55 25.88 -5.49
CA VAL A 42 15.91 24.78 -6.41
C VAL A 42 15.52 23.44 -5.81
N ASP A 43 14.57 22.74 -6.45
CA ASP A 43 14.07 21.43 -6.05
C ASP A 43 15.18 20.38 -5.92
N LEU A 44 16.06 20.34 -6.91
CA LEU A 44 17.18 19.38 -6.93
C LEU A 44 18.10 19.53 -5.72
N THR A 45 18.29 20.76 -5.23
CA THR A 45 19.05 21.02 -4.02
C THR A 45 18.41 20.38 -2.79
N VAL A 46 17.07 20.46 -2.68
CA VAL A 46 16.32 19.83 -1.59
C VAL A 46 16.54 18.32 -1.60
N PHE A 47 16.32 17.67 -2.73
CA PHE A 47 16.42 16.21 -2.84
C PHE A 47 17.84 15.70 -2.63
N ARG A 48 18.83 16.40 -3.15
CA ARG A 48 20.25 16.07 -2.92
C ARG A 48 20.59 16.04 -1.44
N LYS A 49 19.97 16.93 -0.68
CA LYS A 49 20.22 17.04 0.74
C LYS A 49 19.37 16.09 1.58
N LEU A 50 18.18 15.71 1.12
CA LEU A 50 17.33 14.72 1.79
C LEU A 50 17.80 13.28 1.57
N LYS A 51 18.43 13.00 0.44
CA LYS A 51 18.84 11.65 0.07
C LYS A 51 19.68 10.93 1.14
N PRO A 52 20.71 11.55 1.77
CA PRO A 52 21.47 10.91 2.82
C PRO A 52 20.65 10.60 4.08
N LEU A 53 19.54 11.29 4.30
CA LEU A 53 18.66 11.09 5.45
C LEU A 53 17.66 9.95 5.25
N GLY A 54 17.50 9.46 4.01
CA GLY A 54 16.49 8.45 3.67
C GLY A 54 15.09 9.05 3.71
N TYR A 55 14.73 9.79 2.69
CA TYR A 55 13.39 10.38 2.59
C TYR A 55 12.42 9.50 1.85
N LEU A 56 11.12 9.70 2.14
CA LEU A 56 9.99 9.07 1.47
C LEU A 56 9.08 10.14 0.88
N SER A 57 8.52 9.85 -0.29
CA SER A 57 7.48 10.65 -0.95
C SER A 57 6.11 10.02 -0.70
N SER A 58 5.09 10.83 -0.48
CA SER A 58 3.73 10.31 -0.34
C SER A 58 3.24 9.65 -1.62
N TYR A 59 2.38 8.65 -1.51
CA TYR A 59 1.68 8.11 -2.68
C TYR A 59 0.35 8.82 -2.95
N THR A 60 -0.15 9.60 -1.99
CA THR A 60 -1.26 10.53 -2.15
C THR A 60 -0.74 11.90 -2.58
N HIS A 61 -1.64 12.83 -2.94
CA HIS A 61 -1.30 14.22 -3.27
C HIS A 61 -0.21 14.33 -4.35
N ARG A 62 -0.21 13.43 -5.33
CA ARG A 62 0.75 13.38 -6.44
C ARG A 62 2.22 13.35 -6.01
N GLY A 63 2.52 12.74 -4.86
CA GLY A 63 3.86 12.66 -4.32
C GLY A 63 4.39 13.99 -3.76
N GLY A 64 3.52 14.95 -3.47
CA GLY A 64 3.88 16.31 -3.08
C GLY A 64 4.30 16.50 -1.64
N TYR A 65 4.25 15.46 -0.82
CA TYR A 65 4.64 15.50 0.59
C TYR A 65 5.77 14.52 0.88
N TYR A 66 6.61 14.89 1.83
CA TYR A 66 7.82 14.17 2.16
C TYR A 66 7.92 13.90 3.65
N THR A 67 8.53 12.78 4.00
CA THR A 67 8.89 12.43 5.37
C THR A 67 10.23 11.68 5.38
N LEU A 68 10.75 11.40 6.56
CA LEU A 68 11.96 10.60 6.72
C LEU A 68 11.62 9.16 7.08
N SER A 69 12.45 8.22 6.66
CA SER A 69 12.30 6.80 6.99
C SER A 69 12.29 6.56 8.50
N GLU A 70 12.99 7.36 9.28
CA GLU A 70 13.01 7.29 10.75
C GLU A 70 11.70 7.75 11.40
N ILE A 71 10.87 8.51 10.69
CA ILE A 71 9.59 9.05 11.20
C ILE A 71 8.44 8.09 10.89
N ALA A 72 8.40 7.54 9.68
CA ALA A 72 7.33 6.67 9.23
C ALA A 72 7.25 5.37 10.04
N ARG A 73 6.06 5.04 10.50
CA ARG A 73 5.76 3.79 11.23
C ARG A 73 4.78 2.97 10.43
N PHE A 74 5.29 2.17 9.50
CA PHE A 74 4.46 1.33 8.65
C PHE A 74 3.73 0.26 9.44
N ASP A 75 2.45 0.09 9.14
CA ASP A 75 1.63 -0.99 9.66
C ASP A 75 1.96 -2.34 8.99
N ASP A 76 1.21 -3.38 9.30
CA ASP A 76 1.36 -4.72 8.71
C ASP A 76 1.08 -4.75 7.20
N LYS A 77 0.31 -3.80 6.68
CA LYS A 77 0.05 -3.62 5.25
C LYS A 77 1.15 -2.82 4.53
N GLY A 78 2.08 -2.23 5.27
CA GLY A 78 3.13 -1.38 4.74
C GLY A 78 2.70 0.07 4.49
N LEU A 79 1.66 0.54 5.18
CA LEU A 79 1.14 1.90 5.06
C LEU A 79 1.34 2.69 6.34
N TRP A 80 1.55 3.99 6.18
CA TRP A 80 1.58 4.96 7.26
C TRP A 80 0.95 6.27 6.81
N SER A 81 0.21 6.92 7.68
CA SER A 81 -0.38 8.23 7.39
C SER A 81 -0.10 9.22 8.50
N HIS A 82 0.01 10.46 8.10
CA HIS A 82 -0.02 11.60 8.99
C HIS A 82 -1.03 12.61 8.43
N GLU A 83 -2.08 12.86 9.21
CA GLU A 83 -3.25 13.59 8.75
C GLU A 83 -3.85 12.90 7.51
N ALA A 84 -4.07 13.58 6.41
CA ALA A 84 -4.61 12.97 5.19
C ALA A 84 -3.52 12.53 4.18
N VAL A 85 -2.26 12.56 4.57
CA VAL A 85 -1.11 12.23 3.71
C VAL A 85 -0.65 10.80 3.99
N TRP A 86 -0.60 9.99 2.93
CA TRP A 86 -0.28 8.57 3.03
C TRP A 86 1.06 8.22 2.37
N PHE A 87 1.80 7.36 3.05
CA PHE A 87 3.08 6.83 2.62
C PHE A 87 3.04 5.32 2.59
N SER A 88 3.76 4.72 1.65
CA SER A 88 3.87 3.28 1.48
C SER A 88 5.31 2.83 1.60
N ARG A 89 5.51 1.70 2.26
CA ARG A 89 6.80 1.00 2.26
C ARG A 89 7.26 0.66 0.84
N TYR A 90 6.33 0.46 -0.07
CA TYR A 90 6.58 0.08 -1.46
C TYR A 90 6.86 1.28 -2.37
N GLY A 91 6.73 2.50 -1.85
CA GLY A 91 7.05 3.74 -2.54
C GLY A 91 5.87 4.37 -3.26
N THR A 92 5.85 4.31 -4.58
CA THR A 92 4.82 4.95 -5.41
C THR A 92 3.45 4.29 -5.27
N LEU A 93 2.39 5.01 -5.66
CA LEU A 93 1.05 4.43 -5.75
C LEU A 93 1.02 3.21 -6.69
N LEU A 94 1.70 3.31 -7.82
CA LEU A 94 1.78 2.22 -8.80
C LEU A 94 2.38 0.96 -8.20
N ALA A 95 3.54 1.06 -7.55
CA ALA A 95 4.20 -0.07 -6.89
C ALA A 95 3.39 -0.62 -5.72
N THR A 96 2.70 0.23 -5.00
CA THR A 96 1.85 -0.15 -3.87
C THR A 96 0.62 -0.94 -4.35
N VAL A 97 -0.08 -0.45 -5.35
CA VAL A 97 -1.23 -1.14 -5.96
C VAL A 97 -0.82 -2.50 -6.50
N GLU A 98 0.28 -2.56 -7.25
CA GLU A 98 0.81 -3.82 -7.79
C GLU A 98 1.09 -4.84 -6.68
N THR A 99 1.75 -4.41 -5.61
CA THR A 99 2.08 -5.28 -4.48
C THR A 99 0.82 -5.77 -3.76
N PHE A 100 -0.15 -4.90 -3.52
CA PHE A 100 -1.41 -5.27 -2.87
C PHE A 100 -2.17 -6.32 -3.68
N VAL A 101 -2.27 -6.14 -4.99
CA VAL A 101 -2.94 -7.10 -5.87
C VAL A 101 -2.20 -8.43 -5.89
N LYS A 102 -0.89 -8.42 -6.09
CA LYS A 102 -0.09 -9.66 -6.14
C LYS A 102 -0.12 -10.46 -4.85
N ARG A 103 -0.20 -9.80 -3.71
CA ARG A 103 -0.25 -10.44 -2.39
C ARG A 103 -1.66 -10.83 -1.95
N SER A 104 -2.69 -10.32 -2.59
CA SER A 104 -4.06 -10.66 -2.23
C SER A 104 -4.35 -12.13 -2.54
N PRO A 105 -5.07 -12.86 -1.68
CA PRO A 105 -5.40 -14.26 -1.93
C PRO A 105 -6.46 -14.46 -3.01
N GLN A 106 -7.24 -13.45 -3.32
CA GLN A 106 -8.42 -13.55 -4.20
C GLN A 106 -8.51 -12.47 -5.27
N GLY A 107 -7.41 -11.76 -5.53
CA GLY A 107 -7.44 -10.56 -6.37
C GLY A 107 -8.20 -9.41 -5.70
N LEU A 108 -8.17 -8.24 -6.31
CA LEU A 108 -8.83 -7.06 -5.76
C LEU A 108 -9.62 -6.33 -6.84
N PHE A 109 -10.78 -5.83 -6.47
CA PHE A 109 -11.52 -4.83 -7.24
C PHE A 109 -10.95 -3.44 -6.98
N ALA A 110 -11.21 -2.50 -7.89
CA ALA A 110 -10.78 -1.10 -7.71
C ALA A 110 -11.32 -0.49 -6.41
N SER A 111 -12.55 -0.80 -6.04
CA SER A 111 -13.15 -0.34 -4.77
C SER A 111 -12.41 -0.86 -3.54
N ASP A 112 -11.99 -2.12 -3.54
CA ASP A 112 -11.22 -2.71 -2.44
C ASP A 112 -9.89 -1.96 -2.24
N LEU A 113 -9.21 -1.65 -3.35
CA LEU A 113 -7.95 -0.90 -3.34
C LEU A 113 -8.14 0.54 -2.90
N ALA A 114 -9.16 1.23 -3.40
CA ALA A 114 -9.45 2.60 -3.02
C ALA A 114 -9.75 2.72 -1.53
N ASP A 115 -10.51 1.79 -0.97
CA ASP A 115 -10.82 1.73 0.46
C ASP A 115 -9.56 1.46 1.30
N ALA A 116 -8.71 0.54 0.87
CA ALA A 116 -7.49 0.19 1.59
C ALA A 116 -6.42 1.29 1.52
N LEU A 117 -6.30 1.97 0.40
CA LEU A 117 -5.25 2.96 0.14
C LEU A 117 -5.70 4.42 0.36
N HIS A 118 -6.98 4.65 0.57
CA HIS A 118 -7.56 5.99 0.78
C HIS A 118 -7.28 6.98 -0.36
N VAL A 119 -7.24 6.48 -1.58
CA VAL A 119 -6.95 7.25 -2.79
C VAL A 119 -7.61 6.60 -4.00
N GLU A 120 -7.88 7.37 -5.03
CA GLU A 120 -8.36 6.84 -6.30
C GLU A 120 -7.25 6.05 -7.01
N VAL A 121 -7.59 4.89 -7.57
CA VAL A 121 -6.63 3.93 -8.12
C VAL A 121 -6.81 3.63 -9.61
N HIS A 122 -7.82 4.21 -10.27
CA HIS A 122 -8.16 3.87 -11.66
C HIS A 122 -7.01 4.09 -12.64
N ASP A 123 -6.32 5.23 -12.56
CA ASP A 123 -5.18 5.51 -13.44
C ASP A 123 -4.00 4.58 -13.18
N ALA A 124 -3.71 4.29 -11.92
CA ALA A 124 -2.65 3.36 -11.54
C ALA A 124 -2.96 1.94 -12.06
N LEU A 125 -4.19 1.46 -11.90
CA LEU A 125 -4.60 0.16 -12.40
C LEU A 125 -4.55 0.07 -13.92
N ARG A 126 -5.00 1.10 -14.61
CA ARG A 126 -4.90 1.17 -16.08
C ARG A 126 -3.46 1.09 -16.54
N GLN A 127 -2.55 1.85 -15.95
CA GLN A 127 -1.13 1.82 -16.29
C GLN A 127 -0.52 0.43 -16.04
N LEU A 128 -0.84 -0.21 -14.92
CA LEU A 128 -0.34 -1.53 -14.59
C LEU A 128 -0.80 -2.60 -15.58
N VAL A 129 -2.04 -2.53 -16.04
CA VAL A 129 -2.56 -3.43 -17.08
C VAL A 129 -1.91 -3.15 -18.44
N GLU A 130 -1.78 -1.88 -18.84
CA GLU A 130 -1.12 -1.48 -20.09
C GLU A 130 0.35 -1.91 -20.11
N GLN A 131 1.03 -1.87 -18.97
CA GLN A 131 2.44 -2.30 -18.83
C GLN A 131 2.59 -3.81 -18.63
N SER A 132 1.51 -4.58 -18.69
CA SER A 132 1.50 -6.03 -18.44
C SER A 132 2.07 -6.42 -17.07
N ARG A 133 1.88 -5.58 -16.06
CA ARG A 133 2.28 -5.84 -14.67
C ARG A 133 1.14 -6.45 -13.84
N LEU A 134 -0.10 -6.17 -14.22
CA LEU A 134 -1.30 -6.81 -13.72
C LEU A 134 -2.19 -7.19 -14.89
N GLN A 135 -3.14 -8.07 -14.64
CA GLN A 135 -4.22 -8.35 -15.57
C GLN A 135 -5.58 -8.15 -14.90
N ARG A 136 -6.60 -7.95 -15.71
CA ARG A 136 -7.97 -7.79 -15.25
C ARG A 136 -8.87 -8.80 -15.93
N THR A 137 -9.84 -9.29 -15.18
CA THR A 137 -10.88 -10.19 -15.69
C THR A 137 -12.24 -9.69 -15.21
N GLU A 138 -13.22 -9.67 -16.08
CA GLU A 138 -14.57 -9.26 -15.69
C GLU A 138 -15.23 -10.34 -14.83
N VAL A 139 -15.70 -9.94 -13.65
CA VAL A 139 -16.41 -10.79 -12.70
C VAL A 139 -17.64 -10.02 -12.21
N SER A 140 -18.82 -10.52 -12.54
CA SER A 140 -20.09 -9.91 -12.12
C SER A 140 -20.23 -8.42 -12.50
N GLY A 141 -19.76 -8.06 -13.70
CA GLY A 141 -19.81 -6.68 -14.22
C GLY A 141 -18.71 -5.74 -13.71
N LEU A 142 -17.77 -6.24 -12.91
CA LEU A 142 -16.64 -5.49 -12.39
C LEU A 142 -15.33 -6.11 -12.85
N TYR A 143 -14.27 -5.31 -12.93
CA TYR A 143 -12.93 -5.81 -13.20
C TYR A 143 -12.25 -6.28 -11.92
N LEU A 144 -11.92 -7.57 -11.88
CA LEU A 144 -11.04 -8.15 -10.87
C LEU A 144 -9.59 -8.05 -11.35
N TYR A 145 -8.75 -7.42 -10.57
CA TYR A 145 -7.32 -7.30 -10.86
C TYR A 145 -6.55 -8.41 -10.16
N THR A 146 -5.66 -9.06 -10.90
CA THR A 146 -4.88 -10.21 -10.44
C THR A 146 -3.45 -10.11 -10.95
N ALA A 147 -2.57 -10.97 -10.39
CA ALA A 147 -1.20 -11.11 -10.86
C ALA A 147 -1.15 -11.63 -12.30
N ILE A 148 -0.07 -11.31 -13.02
CA ILE A 148 0.22 -11.83 -14.37
C ILE A 148 0.68 -13.28 -14.31
N ASP A 149 1.38 -13.68 -13.27
CA ASP A 149 1.81 -15.05 -13.09
C ASP A 149 0.62 -16.01 -13.17
N ARG A 150 0.71 -16.98 -14.08
CA ARG A 150 -0.41 -17.90 -14.39
C ARG A 150 -0.92 -18.66 -13.17
N SER A 151 -0.01 -19.15 -12.36
CA SER A 151 -0.34 -19.91 -11.14
C SER A 151 -1.05 -19.02 -10.11
N THR A 152 -0.49 -17.86 -9.83
CA THR A 152 -1.06 -16.88 -8.89
C THR A 152 -2.41 -16.36 -9.38
N HIS A 153 -2.51 -16.00 -10.66
CA HIS A 153 -3.77 -15.55 -11.25
C HIS A 153 -4.87 -16.60 -11.10
N ARG A 154 -4.58 -17.85 -11.45
CA ARG A 154 -5.54 -18.96 -11.35
C ARG A 154 -6.02 -19.14 -9.91
N GLN A 155 -5.11 -19.12 -8.96
CA GLN A 155 -5.43 -19.27 -7.55
C GLN A 155 -6.31 -18.12 -7.04
N GLN A 156 -5.94 -16.87 -7.38
CA GLN A 156 -6.70 -15.68 -7.01
C GLN A 156 -8.09 -15.71 -7.60
N PHE A 157 -8.21 -16.03 -8.88
CA PHE A 157 -9.48 -16.09 -9.58
C PHE A 157 -10.41 -17.19 -9.02
N LEU A 158 -9.89 -18.39 -8.79
CA LEU A 158 -10.65 -19.49 -8.22
C LEU A 158 -11.09 -19.18 -6.78
N THR A 159 -10.23 -18.59 -5.97
CA THR A 159 -10.57 -18.21 -4.61
C THR A 159 -11.68 -17.17 -4.59
N ARG A 160 -11.63 -16.17 -5.47
CA ARG A 160 -12.70 -15.17 -5.60
C ARG A 160 -14.03 -15.80 -6.01
N ARG A 161 -14.03 -16.68 -6.99
CA ARG A 161 -15.25 -17.38 -7.44
C ARG A 161 -15.84 -18.24 -6.34
N THR A 162 -15.03 -18.96 -5.59
CA THR A 162 -15.49 -19.81 -4.49
C THR A 162 -16.10 -18.95 -3.37
N ALA A 163 -15.48 -17.81 -3.03
CA ALA A 163 -16.04 -16.89 -2.05
C ALA A 163 -17.39 -16.30 -2.45
N GLN A 164 -17.63 -16.08 -3.76
CA GLN A 164 -18.91 -15.58 -4.29
C GLN A 164 -19.98 -16.68 -4.39
N SER A 165 -19.59 -17.93 -4.55
CA SER A 165 -20.50 -19.07 -4.66
C SER A 165 -20.91 -19.64 -3.31
N VAL A 166 -20.23 -19.30 -2.21
CA VAL A 166 -20.70 -19.58 -0.85
C VAL A 166 -21.83 -18.61 -0.58
N PRO A 167 -23.11 -19.10 -0.41
CA PRO A 167 -24.16 -18.24 0.05
C PRO A 167 -23.69 -17.62 1.36
N VAL A 168 -23.67 -16.29 1.42
CA VAL A 168 -23.54 -15.59 2.69
C VAL A 168 -24.73 -16.06 3.51
N VAL A 169 -24.50 -17.00 4.41
CA VAL A 169 -25.48 -17.34 5.44
C VAL A 169 -25.50 -16.15 6.39
N ALA A 170 -26.05 -15.05 5.88
CA ALA A 170 -26.15 -13.79 6.61
C ALA A 170 -27.27 -13.83 7.65
N ASP A 171 -27.86 -14.98 7.93
CA ASP A 171 -28.85 -15.14 9.00
C ASP A 171 -28.87 -16.55 9.54
N VAL A 172 -27.80 -16.98 10.16
CA VAL A 172 -27.83 -18.18 11.03
C VAL A 172 -28.62 -17.90 12.30
N THR A 173 -28.95 -16.66 12.61
CA THR A 173 -29.74 -16.28 13.80
C THR A 173 -31.25 -16.28 13.59
N ALA A 174 -31.75 -16.48 12.37
CA ALA A 174 -33.19 -16.52 12.05
C ALA A 174 -33.74 -17.91 11.69
N LEU A 175 -32.91 -18.94 11.58
CA LEU A 175 -33.35 -20.31 11.47
C LEU A 175 -33.27 -20.96 12.86
N GLU A 176 -34.36 -20.91 13.61
CA GLU A 176 -34.58 -21.86 14.70
C GLU A 176 -34.68 -23.28 14.09
N VAL A 177 -33.53 -23.87 13.85
CA VAL A 177 -33.42 -25.29 13.50
C VAL A 177 -33.72 -26.06 14.78
N SER A 178 -34.80 -26.81 14.81
CA SER A 178 -35.11 -27.65 15.97
C SER A 178 -33.97 -28.67 16.21
N PRO A 179 -33.71 -29.07 17.45
CA PRO A 179 -32.68 -30.07 17.74
C PRO A 179 -32.87 -31.39 17.01
N GLU A 180 -34.13 -31.72 16.62
CA GLU A 180 -34.48 -32.91 15.87
C GLU A 180 -34.13 -32.78 14.38
N GLU A 181 -34.33 -31.62 13.78
CA GLU A 181 -33.90 -31.32 12.40
C GLU A 181 -32.39 -31.33 12.27
N LEU A 182 -31.66 -30.82 13.26
CA LEU A 182 -30.21 -30.85 13.31
C LEU A 182 -29.68 -32.30 13.42
N LYS A 183 -30.32 -33.15 14.23
CA LYS A 183 -29.98 -34.56 14.31
C LYS A 183 -30.22 -35.30 13.00
N ALA A 184 -31.34 -35.02 12.31
CA ALA A 184 -31.65 -35.62 11.03
C ALA A 184 -30.64 -35.21 9.96
N ALA A 185 -30.21 -33.95 9.91
CA ALA A 185 -29.21 -33.44 8.99
C ALA A 185 -27.85 -34.09 9.23
N ILE A 186 -27.46 -34.27 10.49
CA ILE A 186 -26.19 -34.92 10.88
C ILE A 186 -26.19 -36.39 10.50
N LEU A 187 -27.30 -37.11 10.71
CA LEU A 187 -27.43 -38.52 10.34
C LEU A 187 -27.38 -38.71 8.82
N LEU A 188 -28.01 -37.84 8.04
CA LEU A 188 -27.93 -37.83 6.59
C LEU A 188 -26.48 -37.56 6.09
N PHE A 189 -25.76 -36.67 6.73
CA PHE A 189 -24.39 -36.37 6.36
C PHE A 189 -23.46 -37.57 6.63
N TYR A 190 -23.60 -38.25 7.76
CA TYR A 190 -22.83 -39.46 8.05
C TYR A 190 -23.17 -40.62 7.14
N SER A 191 -24.43 -40.79 6.70
CA SER A 191 -24.79 -41.84 5.77
C SER A 191 -24.20 -41.66 4.38
N LEU A 192 -23.89 -40.44 3.97
CA LEU A 192 -23.24 -40.13 2.70
C LEU A 192 -21.70 -40.29 2.73
N LEU A 193 -21.11 -40.41 3.92
CA LEU A 193 -19.66 -40.63 4.08
C LEU A 193 -19.29 -42.12 4.14
N ASP A 194 -20.27 -43.05 4.31
CA ASP A 194 -20.04 -44.48 4.40
C ASP A 194 -20.26 -45.22 3.04
N GLU A 195 -20.40 -44.49 1.92
CA GLU A 195 -20.35 -45.04 0.56
C GLU A 195 -19.01 -44.66 -0.11
#